data_7dacf03e2cb123b70f0281ffa40dfe91
#
_entry.id   7dacf03e2cb123b70f0281ffa40dfe91
#
_cell.length_a   1.000
_cell.length_b   1.000
_cell.length_c   1.000
_cell.angle_alpha   90.00
_cell.angle_beta   90.00
_cell.angle_gamma   90.00
#
_symmetry.space_group_name_H-M   'P 1'
#
loop_
_entity.id
_entity.type
_entity.pdbx_description
1 polymer ?
#
loop_
_entity_poly.entity_id
_entity_poly.type
_entity_poly.pdbx_seq_one_letter_code
_entity_poly.pdbx_strand_id
1 'polypeptide(L)'
;MTIQLRPYQQEALDAVNTFSDKGINRQLVVLPTGAGKTVIFSHLPQTKNDSLPMLVLAHRAELLYQAKEKIGWSNPELDIQIEQADNVAGHCDVVVASVPTLGRAESERILKYPKNYFKTIVIDEAHHAAAPTYRRILDYFNPSLLLGVTATPQRSDNTRLTDVFDEIVYYKTIQDLIEDGYLCSLVGYRIKTETDISGVATNEGDYVASQLEDAIDTPQRNAHIVAAYHSLVPESKAIVFCAGVKHANNLASSFSATQVPTEVILGDTSTQDREHILARFKSGKTRVLVNVGVLTEGFDEPSIQSIILARPTRSTLLYTQIVGRGTRLYEGKPHCTILDFVDTTKGKKPIGLPSLLGLPPEFDLQGQDLIEVAKKYKELEDYCPGEAVRVLDPNDIELAYKRINLFMPPPPNEFVQQYSRYVWAEVAENDFHLGIDNNNSLRIYVDALGRWLVEFRYRSQTKNETHILGYPEDMRESFVRADRWITNNFDSKLIESDAAWRSDGPSDAQRKLLKRIGVPVTSDMTKGTASQIISKYYEANPRPAWLDNKVKRSRNKW
;
A
#
# COMPACT_ATOMS: atom_id res chain seq x y z
N MET A 1 -5.32 31.45 19.02
CA MET A 1 -6.19 30.67 18.09
C MET A 1 -6.40 29.33 18.72
N THR A 2 -7.65 28.94 18.95
CA THR A 2 -7.94 27.60 19.48
C THR A 2 -7.89 26.59 18.32
N ILE A 3 -7.06 25.56 18.43
CA ILE A 3 -6.99 24.50 17.42
C ILE A 3 -8.23 23.64 17.57
N GLN A 4 -9.02 23.52 16.50
CA GLN A 4 -10.19 22.64 16.49
C GLN A 4 -9.77 21.23 16.06
N LEU A 5 -10.17 20.22 16.83
CA LEU A 5 -9.92 18.81 16.49
C LEU A 5 -10.72 18.39 15.26
N ARG A 6 -10.08 17.61 14.41
CA ARG A 6 -10.77 16.86 13.35
C ARG A 6 -11.50 15.64 13.94
N PRO A 7 -12.56 15.11 13.31
CA PRO A 7 -13.29 13.97 13.85
C PRO A 7 -12.42 12.80 14.29
N TYR A 8 -11.52 12.33 13.46
CA TYR A 8 -10.61 11.21 13.79
C TYR A 8 -9.62 11.51 14.93
N GLN A 9 -9.28 12.80 15.14
CA GLN A 9 -8.44 13.21 16.27
C GLN A 9 -9.23 13.16 17.58
N GLN A 10 -10.50 13.53 17.53
CA GLN A 10 -11.41 13.36 18.66
C GLN A 10 -11.62 11.88 18.97
N GLU A 11 -11.89 11.05 17.96
CA GLU A 11 -11.98 9.59 18.12
C GLU A 11 -10.76 8.98 18.79
N ALA A 12 -9.54 9.44 18.42
CA ALA A 12 -8.31 8.99 19.04
C ALA A 12 -8.23 9.35 20.53
N LEU A 13 -8.63 10.57 20.91
CA LEU A 13 -8.69 11.00 22.31
C LEU A 13 -9.74 10.23 23.11
N ASP A 14 -10.91 10.01 22.52
CA ASP A 14 -12.01 9.24 23.15
C ASP A 14 -11.58 7.78 23.37
N ALA A 15 -10.83 7.20 22.41
CA ALA A 15 -10.24 5.88 22.56
C ALA A 15 -9.22 5.84 23.71
N VAL A 16 -8.30 6.82 23.78
CA VAL A 16 -7.33 6.92 24.89
C VAL A 16 -8.03 6.95 26.24
N ASN A 17 -9.08 7.75 26.40
CA ASN A 17 -9.85 7.83 27.65
C ASN A 17 -10.57 6.51 27.95
N THR A 18 -11.26 5.94 26.96
CA THR A 18 -12.00 4.67 27.09
C THR A 18 -11.11 3.52 27.53
N PHE A 19 -9.89 3.41 26.97
CA PHE A 19 -8.95 2.38 27.34
C PHE A 19 -8.31 2.63 28.71
N SER A 20 -8.08 3.91 29.09
CA SER A 20 -7.63 4.26 30.44
C SER A 20 -8.66 3.85 31.49
N ASP A 21 -9.96 4.07 31.25
CA ASP A 21 -11.04 3.68 32.16
C ASP A 21 -11.15 2.16 32.34
N LYS A 22 -10.64 1.39 31.36
CA LYS A 22 -10.50 -0.08 31.45
C LYS A 22 -9.21 -0.52 32.15
N GLY A 23 -8.38 0.42 32.62
CA GLY A 23 -7.11 0.13 33.30
C GLY A 23 -5.93 -0.16 32.36
N ILE A 24 -6.09 0.07 31.05
CA ILE A 24 -5.01 -0.04 30.07
C ILE A 24 -4.29 1.29 30.01
N ASN A 25 -3.14 1.38 30.66
CA ASN A 25 -2.45 2.64 30.90
C ASN A 25 -1.18 2.85 30.07
N ARG A 26 -0.76 1.85 29.29
CA ARG A 26 0.37 1.93 28.36
C ARG A 26 -0.16 1.79 26.94
N GLN A 27 -0.51 2.93 26.34
CA GLN A 27 -1.31 3.00 25.12
C GLN A 27 -0.50 3.52 23.94
N LEU A 28 -0.79 3.00 22.74
CA LEU A 28 -0.19 3.44 21.49
C LEU A 28 -1.27 3.92 20.51
N VAL A 29 -1.09 5.14 19.99
CA VAL A 29 -1.89 5.70 18.88
C VAL A 29 -1.02 5.68 17.62
N VAL A 30 -1.52 5.05 16.55
CA VAL A 30 -0.82 4.93 15.28
C VAL A 30 -1.54 5.75 14.22
N LEU A 31 -0.88 6.78 13.73
CA LEU A 31 -1.39 7.71 12.73
C LEU A 31 -0.30 8.16 11.77
N PRO A 32 -0.57 8.28 10.45
CA PRO A 32 0.41 8.68 9.45
C PRO A 32 1.09 10.01 9.77
N THR A 33 2.24 10.24 9.15
CA THR A 33 2.86 11.56 9.13
C THR A 33 1.90 12.55 8.45
N GLY A 34 1.76 13.76 9.00
CA GLY A 34 0.81 14.76 8.50
C GLY A 34 -0.58 14.70 9.15
N ALA A 35 -0.92 13.64 9.90
CA ALA A 35 -2.21 13.50 10.58
C ALA A 35 -2.38 14.39 11.83
N GLY A 36 -1.37 15.14 12.24
CA GLY A 36 -1.46 16.04 13.41
C GLY A 36 -1.40 15.30 14.75
N LYS A 37 -0.55 14.28 14.89
CA LYS A 37 -0.30 13.55 16.15
C LYS A 37 -0.08 14.47 17.35
N THR A 38 0.70 15.53 17.15
CA THR A 38 0.97 16.54 18.19
C THR A 38 -0.29 17.26 18.65
N VAL A 39 -1.26 17.50 17.74
CA VAL A 39 -2.55 18.13 18.07
C VAL A 39 -3.36 17.22 19.00
N ILE A 40 -3.35 15.90 18.80
CA ILE A 40 -4.07 14.96 19.64
C ILE A 40 -3.59 15.07 21.09
N PHE A 41 -2.28 14.85 21.31
CA PHE A 41 -1.81 14.87 22.70
C PHE A 41 -1.80 16.28 23.32
N SER A 42 -1.83 17.37 22.53
CA SER A 42 -1.97 18.72 23.06
C SER A 42 -3.32 18.97 23.70
N HIS A 43 -4.36 18.16 23.38
CA HIS A 43 -5.70 18.27 23.96
C HIS A 43 -5.93 17.30 25.14
N LEU A 44 -4.96 16.47 25.51
CA LEU A 44 -5.09 15.60 26.69
C LEU A 44 -5.43 16.36 27.98
N PRO A 45 -4.83 17.55 28.30
CA PRO A 45 -5.19 18.29 29.49
C PRO A 45 -6.66 18.70 29.57
N GLN A 46 -7.31 18.90 28.41
CA GLN A 46 -8.72 19.31 28.35
C GLN A 46 -9.70 18.11 28.44
N THR A 47 -9.26 16.92 28.02
CA THR A 47 -10.15 15.76 27.88
C THR A 47 -9.99 14.76 29.02
N LYS A 48 -8.89 14.84 29.80
CA LYS A 48 -8.58 13.93 30.91
C LYS A 48 -8.27 14.71 32.18
N ASN A 49 -9.18 14.69 33.14
CA ASN A 49 -9.13 15.48 34.38
C ASN A 49 -7.87 15.27 35.24
N ASP A 50 -7.17 14.14 35.12
CA ASP A 50 -5.98 13.82 35.94
C ASP A 50 -4.75 13.58 35.05
N SER A 51 -4.57 14.40 34.01
CA SER A 51 -3.47 14.27 33.06
C SER A 51 -2.21 15.05 33.44
N LEU A 52 -2.33 16.02 34.34
CA LEU A 52 -1.24 16.91 34.75
C LEU A 52 -0.63 16.50 36.09
N PRO A 53 0.65 16.76 36.34
CA PRO A 53 1.67 17.26 35.40
C PRO A 53 2.01 16.28 34.29
N MET A 54 2.25 16.80 33.08
CA MET A 54 2.54 16.01 31.88
C MET A 54 3.99 16.15 31.43
N LEU A 55 4.62 15.04 31.06
CA LEU A 55 5.94 14.99 30.43
C LEU A 55 5.77 14.60 28.95
N VAL A 56 6.25 15.43 28.04
CA VAL A 56 6.31 15.13 26.60
C VAL A 56 7.75 14.87 26.20
N LEU A 57 8.02 13.70 25.66
CA LEU A 57 9.36 13.25 25.25
C LEU A 57 9.50 13.33 23.73
N ALA A 58 10.54 14.02 23.26
CA ALA A 58 10.95 14.02 21.88
C ALA A 58 12.48 13.98 21.76
N HIS A 59 12.99 13.50 20.63
CA HIS A 59 14.44 13.32 20.45
C HIS A 59 15.09 14.45 19.63
N ARG A 60 14.31 15.26 18.91
CA ARG A 60 14.79 16.42 18.12
C ARG A 60 14.33 17.73 18.70
N ALA A 61 15.19 18.76 18.62
CA ALA A 61 14.91 20.09 19.12
C ALA A 61 13.65 20.70 18.47
N GLU A 62 13.51 20.56 17.17
CA GLU A 62 12.39 21.12 16.41
C GLU A 62 11.04 20.56 16.91
N LEU A 63 10.99 19.28 17.26
CA LEU A 63 9.79 18.64 17.80
C LEU A 63 9.41 19.17 19.18
N LEU A 64 10.41 19.52 20.02
CA LEU A 64 10.17 20.10 21.35
C LEU A 64 9.47 21.45 21.23
N TYR A 65 9.98 22.34 20.38
CA TYR A 65 9.39 23.67 20.20
C TYR A 65 8.01 23.58 19.57
N GLN A 66 7.81 22.72 18.58
CA GLN A 66 6.49 22.48 17.97
C GLN A 66 5.48 21.90 18.97
N ALA A 67 5.90 20.97 19.83
CA ALA A 67 5.04 20.44 20.87
C ALA A 67 4.65 21.53 21.87
N LYS A 68 5.62 22.32 22.37
CA LYS A 68 5.36 23.45 23.27
C LYS A 68 4.36 24.43 22.66
N GLU A 69 4.58 24.83 21.42
CA GLU A 69 3.72 25.79 20.71
C GLU A 69 2.29 25.27 20.57
N LYS A 70 2.11 24.03 20.10
CA LYS A 70 0.77 23.44 19.90
C LYS A 70 0.05 23.19 21.21
N ILE A 71 0.74 22.75 22.25
CA ILE A 71 0.15 22.59 23.59
C ILE A 71 -0.29 23.97 24.11
N GLY A 72 0.53 25.01 23.96
CA GLY A 72 0.20 26.36 24.41
C GLY A 72 -0.95 26.99 23.63
N TRP A 73 -1.09 26.71 22.32
CA TRP A 73 -2.26 27.16 21.55
C TRP A 73 -3.56 26.50 22.00
N SER A 74 -3.50 25.22 22.38
CA SER A 74 -4.67 24.49 22.87
C SER A 74 -5.00 24.83 24.33
N ASN A 75 -3.98 25.15 25.16
CA ASN A 75 -4.11 25.37 26.60
C ASN A 75 -3.30 26.62 27.04
N PRO A 76 -3.79 27.83 26.73
CA PRO A 76 -3.05 29.07 26.99
C PRO A 76 -2.81 29.36 28.49
N GLU A 77 -3.54 28.70 29.38
CA GLU A 77 -3.44 28.85 30.85
C GLU A 77 -2.33 28.00 31.47
N LEU A 78 -1.79 26.99 30.74
CA LEU A 78 -0.79 26.08 31.31
C LEU A 78 0.62 26.66 31.29
N ASP A 79 1.38 26.43 32.35
CA ASP A 79 2.83 26.64 32.37
C ASP A 79 3.56 25.50 31.65
N ILE A 80 4.16 25.81 30.48
CA ILE A 80 4.82 24.85 29.60
C ILE A 80 6.29 25.22 29.47
N GLN A 81 7.18 24.38 29.96
CA GLN A 81 8.61 24.60 29.96
C GLN A 81 9.38 23.55 29.15
N ILE A 82 10.54 23.92 28.63
CA ILE A 82 11.44 23.03 27.88
C ILE A 82 12.61 22.59 28.77
N GLU A 83 12.86 21.27 28.78
CA GLU A 83 14.03 20.66 29.42
C GLU A 83 14.99 20.15 28.33
N GLN A 84 15.95 21.00 27.94
CA GLN A 84 16.91 20.69 26.87
C GLN A 84 18.19 21.49 27.00
N ALA A 85 19.34 20.85 26.90
CA ALA A 85 20.67 21.49 26.96
C ALA A 85 20.75 22.50 28.14
N ASP A 86 20.89 23.80 27.88
CA ASP A 86 20.96 24.84 28.91
C ASP A 86 19.58 25.24 29.46
N ASN A 87 18.50 24.89 28.79
CA ASN A 87 17.14 25.12 29.27
C ASN A 87 16.79 24.11 30.36
N VAL A 88 16.50 24.61 31.54
CA VAL A 88 16.16 23.79 32.72
C VAL A 88 14.74 24.12 33.16
N ALA A 89 13.81 23.17 32.95
CA ALA A 89 12.42 23.32 33.37
C ALA A 89 12.28 23.26 34.90
N GLY A 90 11.33 24.01 35.47
CA GLY A 90 10.89 23.90 36.85
C GLY A 90 9.84 22.80 37.09
N HIS A 91 9.19 22.91 38.26
CA HIS A 91 7.92 22.21 38.49
C HIS A 91 6.81 23.03 37.84
N CYS A 92 6.25 22.54 36.76
CA CYS A 92 5.24 23.20 35.93
C CYS A 92 4.17 22.18 35.46
N ASP A 93 3.15 22.67 34.77
CA ASP A 93 2.07 21.81 34.31
C ASP A 93 2.52 20.84 33.20
N VAL A 94 3.35 21.33 32.28
CA VAL A 94 3.87 20.51 31.18
C VAL A 94 5.37 20.73 31.00
N VAL A 95 6.13 19.65 31.08
CA VAL A 95 7.55 19.62 30.73
C VAL A 95 7.70 18.98 29.34
N VAL A 96 8.24 19.73 28.37
CA VAL A 96 8.61 19.18 27.05
C VAL A 96 10.11 18.92 27.06
N ALA A 97 10.51 17.64 27.09
CA ALA A 97 11.87 17.26 27.37
C ALA A 97 12.57 16.53 26.23
N SER A 98 13.84 16.90 26.04
CA SER A 98 14.75 16.18 25.15
C SER A 98 15.16 14.83 25.77
N VAL A 99 14.90 13.73 25.07
CA VAL A 99 15.31 12.40 25.51
C VAL A 99 16.83 12.29 25.74
N PRO A 100 17.70 12.82 24.87
CA PRO A 100 19.14 12.89 25.19
C PRO A 100 19.48 13.64 26.48
N THR A 101 18.68 14.64 26.88
CA THR A 101 18.92 15.40 28.11
C THR A 101 18.53 14.62 29.38
N LEU A 102 17.36 13.95 29.37
CA LEU A 102 16.89 13.21 30.53
C LEU A 102 17.41 11.76 30.60
N GLY A 103 17.57 11.12 29.44
CA GLY A 103 17.77 9.67 29.34
C GLY A 103 19.23 9.22 29.26
N ARG A 104 20.23 10.11 29.21
CA ARG A 104 21.66 9.71 29.28
C ARG A 104 22.02 9.18 30.65
N ALA A 105 22.94 8.19 30.69
CA ALA A 105 23.35 7.55 31.93
C ALA A 105 23.97 8.55 32.93
N GLU A 106 24.71 9.51 32.44
CA GLU A 106 25.43 10.54 33.22
C GLU A 106 24.53 11.72 33.61
N SER A 107 23.27 11.78 33.11
CA SER A 107 22.38 12.89 33.42
C SER A 107 21.66 12.66 34.74
N GLU A 108 21.88 13.57 35.69
CA GLU A 108 21.17 13.62 36.97
C GLU A 108 19.85 14.44 36.88
N ARG A 109 19.54 15.03 35.73
CA ARG A 109 18.37 15.90 35.57
C ARG A 109 17.04 15.18 35.81
N ILE A 110 16.97 13.88 35.54
CA ILE A 110 15.81 13.04 35.82
C ILE A 110 15.50 13.01 37.32
N LEU A 111 16.53 13.06 38.19
CA LEU A 111 16.40 13.02 39.66
C LEU A 111 15.73 14.25 40.25
N LYS A 112 15.65 15.34 39.49
CA LYS A 112 14.96 16.57 39.87
C LYS A 112 13.47 16.38 40.13
N TYR A 113 12.88 15.39 39.45
CA TYR A 113 11.46 15.10 39.56
C TYR A 113 11.25 13.82 40.38
N PRO A 114 10.33 13.82 41.37
CA PRO A 114 9.92 12.59 42.05
C PRO A 114 9.37 11.55 41.05
N LYS A 115 9.54 10.27 41.34
CA LYS A 115 9.10 9.17 40.46
C LYS A 115 7.61 9.24 40.05
N ASN A 116 6.76 9.75 40.92
CA ASN A 116 5.31 9.89 40.71
C ASN A 116 4.90 11.31 40.34
N TYR A 117 5.85 12.18 39.95
CA TYR A 117 5.54 13.58 39.64
C TYR A 117 4.65 13.69 38.42
N PHE A 118 5.05 13.08 37.32
CA PHE A 118 4.25 13.13 36.08
C PHE A 118 3.10 12.11 36.10
N LYS A 119 1.88 12.61 35.91
CA LYS A 119 0.68 11.76 35.76
C LYS A 119 0.58 11.16 34.38
N THR A 120 0.96 11.93 33.37
CA THR A 120 0.98 11.49 31.97
C THR A 120 2.40 11.64 31.39
N ILE A 121 2.85 10.61 30.70
CA ILE A 121 4.04 10.68 29.83
C ILE A 121 3.60 10.43 28.40
N VAL A 122 3.93 11.38 27.52
CA VAL A 122 3.70 11.27 26.06
C VAL A 122 5.03 11.05 25.36
N ILE A 123 5.09 10.09 24.47
CA ILE A 123 6.25 9.85 23.60
C ILE A 123 5.86 10.16 22.17
N ASP A 124 6.39 11.28 21.64
CA ASP A 124 6.28 11.56 20.20
C ASP A 124 7.33 10.73 19.44
N GLU A 125 6.95 10.25 18.26
CA GLU A 125 7.69 9.24 17.47
C GLU A 125 8.04 8.00 18.30
N ALA A 126 6.99 7.40 18.89
CA ALA A 126 7.09 6.31 19.87
C ALA A 126 7.77 5.03 19.34
N HIS A 127 8.02 4.93 18.04
CA HIS A 127 8.87 3.86 17.49
C HIS A 127 10.30 3.87 18.05
N HIS A 128 10.76 4.98 18.67
CA HIS A 128 12.02 5.06 19.40
C HIS A 128 11.95 4.58 20.87
N ALA A 129 10.75 4.33 21.42
CA ALA A 129 10.53 4.07 22.84
C ALA A 129 11.30 2.86 23.41
N ALA A 130 11.69 1.91 22.58
CA ALA A 130 12.48 0.75 23.00
C ALA A 130 13.98 1.03 23.17
N ALA A 131 14.48 2.21 22.77
CA ALA A 131 15.90 2.56 22.90
C ALA A 131 16.30 2.74 24.38
N PRO A 132 17.56 2.43 24.76
CA PRO A 132 18.02 2.47 26.15
C PRO A 132 17.78 3.81 26.85
N THR A 133 17.91 4.93 26.15
CA THR A 133 17.68 6.29 26.68
C THR A 133 16.21 6.50 27.06
N TYR A 134 15.27 6.02 26.25
CA TYR A 134 13.84 6.07 26.57
C TYR A 134 13.52 5.12 27.73
N ARG A 135 14.03 3.88 27.68
CA ARG A 135 13.81 2.89 28.76
C ARG A 135 14.23 3.42 30.11
N ARG A 136 15.40 4.08 30.20
CA ARG A 136 15.84 4.68 31.47
C ARG A 136 14.82 5.68 32.02
N ILE A 137 14.20 6.52 31.19
CA ILE A 137 13.17 7.47 31.62
C ILE A 137 11.91 6.74 32.08
N LEU A 138 11.47 5.75 31.31
CA LEU A 138 10.26 4.98 31.60
C LEU A 138 10.39 4.06 32.82
N ASP A 139 11.59 3.57 33.09
CA ASP A 139 11.87 2.74 34.28
C ASP A 139 11.98 3.60 35.54
N TYR A 140 12.30 4.88 35.39
CA TYR A 140 12.40 5.80 36.53
C TYR A 140 11.04 6.34 36.97
N PHE A 141 10.21 6.80 36.02
CA PHE A 141 8.91 7.39 36.34
C PHE A 141 7.79 6.36 36.40
N ASN A 142 6.77 6.65 37.19
CA ASN A 142 5.58 5.82 37.36
C ASN A 142 4.31 6.61 37.02
N PRO A 143 4.04 6.88 35.73
CA PRO A 143 2.87 7.66 35.30
C PRO A 143 1.58 6.85 35.41
N SER A 144 0.45 7.56 35.58
CA SER A 144 -0.89 6.98 35.46
C SER A 144 -1.26 6.65 34.02
N LEU A 145 -0.69 7.39 33.03
CA LEU A 145 -0.85 7.15 31.60
C LEU A 145 0.49 7.30 30.88
N LEU A 146 0.87 6.28 30.13
CA LEU A 146 1.93 6.33 29.13
C LEU A 146 1.29 6.26 27.75
N LEU A 147 1.36 7.35 26.98
CA LEU A 147 0.84 7.45 25.62
C LEU A 147 1.98 7.56 24.60
N GLY A 148 2.08 6.59 23.71
CA GLY A 148 2.93 6.69 22.53
C GLY A 148 2.13 7.17 21.32
N VAL A 149 2.71 8.04 20.50
CA VAL A 149 2.17 8.38 19.19
C VAL A 149 3.24 8.12 18.12
N THR A 150 2.87 7.43 17.02
CA THR A 150 3.82 7.05 15.97
C THR A 150 3.13 6.95 14.60
N ALA A 151 3.92 7.07 13.54
CA ALA A 151 3.43 6.81 12.18
C ALA A 151 3.45 5.31 11.82
N THR A 152 4.30 4.52 12.46
CA THR A 152 4.45 3.09 12.19
C THR A 152 4.57 2.32 13.50
N PRO A 153 3.82 1.21 13.65
CA PRO A 153 3.92 0.38 14.86
C PRO A 153 5.11 -0.59 14.82
N GLN A 154 5.81 -0.72 13.69
CA GLN A 154 6.93 -1.63 13.51
C GLN A 154 8.26 -0.89 13.40
N ARG A 155 9.30 -1.49 13.97
CA ARG A 155 10.69 -1.03 13.83
C ARG A 155 11.47 -1.93 12.87
N SER A 156 12.50 -1.35 12.24
CA SER A 156 13.43 -2.06 11.36
C SER A 156 14.36 -3.04 12.09
N ASP A 157 14.56 -2.87 13.41
CA ASP A 157 15.51 -3.62 14.25
C ASP A 157 14.90 -4.78 15.03
N ASN A 158 13.67 -5.22 14.72
CA ASN A 158 12.93 -6.29 15.40
C ASN A 158 12.67 -6.08 16.92
N THR A 159 12.98 -4.93 17.51
CA THR A 159 12.58 -4.64 18.88
C THR A 159 11.09 -4.36 18.95
N ARG A 160 10.40 -5.05 19.87
CA ARG A 160 8.93 -4.98 19.94
C ARG A 160 8.48 -3.79 20.79
N LEU A 161 7.61 -2.94 20.22
CA LEU A 161 6.91 -1.89 20.98
C LEU A 161 5.96 -2.49 22.05
N THR A 162 5.58 -3.75 21.91
CA THR A 162 4.81 -4.52 22.91
C THR A 162 5.53 -4.66 24.25
N ASP A 163 6.85 -4.41 24.32
CA ASP A 163 7.57 -4.37 25.59
C ASP A 163 7.40 -3.03 26.32
N VAL A 164 6.82 -2.02 25.67
CA VAL A 164 6.60 -0.67 26.22
C VAL A 164 5.12 -0.36 26.36
N PHE A 165 4.31 -0.73 25.36
CA PHE A 165 2.88 -0.43 25.27
C PHE A 165 2.07 -1.72 25.31
N ASP A 166 0.96 -1.69 26.03
CA ASP A 166 0.07 -2.84 26.21
C ASP A 166 -0.88 -3.01 25.01
N GLU A 167 -1.34 -1.88 24.41
CA GLU A 167 -2.39 -1.91 23.40
C GLU A 167 -2.25 -0.76 22.38
N ILE A 168 -2.58 -1.04 21.11
CA ILE A 168 -2.84 -0.01 20.09
C ILE A 168 -4.30 0.39 20.23
N VAL A 169 -4.55 1.54 20.84
CA VAL A 169 -5.90 1.99 21.16
C VAL A 169 -6.59 2.71 20.01
N TYR A 170 -5.82 3.23 19.06
CA TYR A 170 -6.35 3.86 17.85
C TYR A 170 -5.39 3.69 16.68
N TYR A 171 -5.94 3.40 15.51
CA TYR A 171 -5.18 3.19 14.28
C TYR A 171 -5.92 3.72 13.07
N LYS A 172 -5.25 4.53 12.25
CA LYS A 172 -5.68 4.93 10.90
C LYS A 172 -4.50 4.83 9.94
N THR A 173 -4.76 4.35 8.73
CA THR A 173 -3.76 4.27 7.65
C THR A 173 -3.65 5.58 6.89
N ILE A 174 -2.61 5.72 6.07
CA ILE A 174 -2.50 6.85 5.12
C ILE A 174 -3.65 6.81 4.11
N GLN A 175 -4.08 5.61 3.70
CA GLN A 175 -5.21 5.41 2.81
C GLN A 175 -6.50 5.95 3.43
N ASP A 176 -6.82 5.56 4.67
CA ASP A 176 -8.03 6.03 5.36
C ASP A 176 -8.09 7.56 5.39
N LEU A 177 -6.97 8.22 5.73
CA LEU A 177 -6.94 9.68 5.84
C LEU A 177 -6.96 10.41 4.49
N ILE A 178 -6.50 9.79 3.41
CA ILE A 178 -6.66 10.32 2.05
C ILE A 178 -8.12 10.17 1.61
N GLU A 179 -8.73 8.99 1.82
CA GLU A 179 -10.13 8.73 1.48
C GLU A 179 -11.11 9.61 2.28
N ASP A 180 -10.81 9.84 3.56
CA ASP A 180 -11.57 10.76 4.43
C ASP A 180 -11.32 12.25 4.07
N GLY A 181 -10.41 12.57 3.13
CA GLY A 181 -10.09 13.93 2.70
C GLY A 181 -9.26 14.75 3.69
N TYR A 182 -8.56 14.12 4.63
CA TYR A 182 -7.68 14.79 5.59
C TYR A 182 -6.22 14.87 5.15
N LEU A 183 -5.83 14.05 4.18
CA LEU A 183 -4.54 14.12 3.49
C LEU A 183 -4.79 14.23 1.99
N CYS A 184 -3.83 14.81 1.24
CA CYS A 184 -3.93 14.86 -0.22
C CYS A 184 -3.50 13.52 -0.83
N SER A 185 -4.00 13.26 -2.02
CA SER A 185 -3.67 12.08 -2.80
C SER A 185 -2.20 12.02 -3.20
N LEU A 186 -1.73 10.84 -3.56
CA LEU A 186 -0.36 10.55 -3.98
C LEU A 186 -0.34 10.00 -5.41
N VAL A 187 0.49 10.61 -6.24
CA VAL A 187 0.77 10.19 -7.61
C VAL A 187 2.23 9.77 -7.70
N GLY A 188 2.56 8.68 -8.35
CA GLY A 188 3.91 8.14 -8.37
C GLY A 188 4.47 7.87 -9.75
N TYR A 189 5.75 8.17 -9.91
CA TYR A 189 6.56 7.75 -11.06
C TYR A 189 7.75 6.93 -10.58
N ARG A 190 7.88 5.74 -11.13
CA ARG A 190 9.02 4.85 -10.89
C ARG A 190 10.04 5.02 -12.01
N ILE A 191 11.15 5.70 -11.71
CA ILE A 191 12.16 6.08 -12.69
C ILE A 191 13.36 5.13 -12.56
N LYS A 192 13.54 4.27 -13.54
CA LYS A 192 14.66 3.32 -13.57
C LYS A 192 15.95 4.06 -13.90
N THR A 193 17.03 3.72 -13.20
CA THR A 193 18.38 4.18 -13.48
C THR A 193 19.28 3.01 -13.89
N GLU A 194 20.42 3.30 -14.51
CA GLU A 194 21.44 2.29 -14.86
C GLU A 194 22.44 2.03 -13.72
N THR A 195 22.27 2.70 -12.58
CA THR A 195 23.16 2.58 -11.43
C THR A 195 22.99 1.23 -10.73
N ASP A 196 24.09 0.52 -10.49
CA ASP A 196 24.11 -0.75 -9.75
C ASP A 196 24.52 -0.52 -8.30
N ILE A 197 23.58 -0.76 -7.37
CA ILE A 197 23.82 -0.70 -5.92
C ILE A 197 23.84 -2.09 -5.28
N SER A 198 23.98 -3.16 -6.07
CA SER A 198 23.98 -4.54 -5.56
C SER A 198 25.15 -4.88 -4.64
N GLY A 199 26.24 -4.09 -4.70
CA GLY A 199 27.39 -4.19 -3.82
C GLY A 199 27.31 -3.38 -2.53
N VAL A 200 26.27 -2.55 -2.34
CA VAL A 200 26.10 -1.71 -1.14
C VAL A 200 25.65 -2.56 0.04
N ALA A 201 26.41 -2.51 1.14
CA ALA A 201 26.08 -3.22 2.37
C ALA A 201 24.83 -2.63 3.04
N THR A 202 24.18 -3.45 3.86
CA THR A 202 23.02 -3.02 4.67
C THR A 202 23.35 -3.12 6.16
N ASN A 203 22.90 -2.13 6.92
CA ASN A 203 22.98 -2.10 8.37
C ASN A 203 21.61 -1.68 8.95
N GLU A 204 21.17 -2.31 10.04
CA GLU A 204 19.90 -2.00 10.72
C GLU A 204 18.67 -1.95 9.78
N GLY A 205 18.70 -2.74 8.72
CA GLY A 205 17.59 -2.87 7.79
C GLY A 205 17.58 -1.87 6.63
N ASP A 206 18.52 -0.92 6.54
CA ASP A 206 18.70 0.00 5.41
C ASP A 206 20.13 -0.06 4.85
N TYR A 207 20.39 0.64 3.76
CA TYR A 207 21.71 0.74 3.12
C TYR A 207 22.70 1.55 3.99
N VAL A 208 23.96 1.15 4.01
CA VAL A 208 25.05 1.92 4.60
C VAL A 208 25.21 3.23 3.82
N ALA A 209 24.93 4.37 4.46
CA ALA A 209 24.78 5.66 3.79
C ALA A 209 26.00 6.09 2.97
N SER A 210 27.23 5.92 3.51
CA SER A 210 28.46 6.28 2.80
C SER A 210 28.68 5.46 1.53
N GLN A 211 28.47 4.14 1.61
CA GLN A 211 28.62 3.26 0.44
C GLN A 211 27.53 3.53 -0.61
N LEU A 212 26.30 3.83 -0.14
CA LEU A 212 25.22 4.20 -1.03
C LEU A 212 25.52 5.52 -1.75
N GLU A 213 25.99 6.53 -1.02
CA GLU A 213 26.40 7.82 -1.59
C GLU A 213 27.43 7.63 -2.69
N ASP A 214 28.50 6.87 -2.42
CA ASP A 214 29.57 6.61 -3.40
C ASP A 214 29.03 5.90 -4.66
N ALA A 215 28.04 5.03 -4.52
CA ALA A 215 27.47 4.29 -5.65
C ALA A 215 26.52 5.15 -6.50
N ILE A 216 25.71 6.04 -5.89
CA ILE A 216 24.65 6.76 -6.59
C ILE A 216 24.99 8.22 -6.95
N ASP A 217 26.03 8.82 -6.35
CA ASP A 217 26.43 10.18 -6.65
C ASP A 217 27.27 10.24 -7.93
N THR A 218 26.62 10.06 -9.07
CA THR A 218 27.23 10.14 -10.40
C THR A 218 26.62 11.29 -11.21
N PRO A 219 27.44 11.99 -12.05
CA PRO A 219 26.93 13.08 -12.89
C PRO A 219 25.74 12.64 -13.78
N GLN A 220 25.78 11.43 -14.31
CA GLN A 220 24.73 10.88 -15.19
C GLN A 220 23.42 10.69 -14.42
N ARG A 221 23.47 10.11 -13.20
CA ARG A 221 22.29 9.89 -12.37
C ARG A 221 21.71 11.23 -11.89
N ASN A 222 22.56 12.19 -11.46
CA ASN A 222 22.13 13.51 -11.05
C ASN A 222 21.48 14.28 -12.22
N ALA A 223 22.02 14.20 -13.44
CA ALA A 223 21.42 14.79 -14.64
C ALA A 223 20.06 14.13 -14.96
N HIS A 224 19.92 12.80 -14.79
CA HIS A 224 18.66 12.10 -14.99
C HIS A 224 17.58 12.55 -13.97
N ILE A 225 17.96 12.76 -12.70
CA ILE A 225 17.05 13.29 -11.67
C ILE A 225 16.55 14.69 -12.06
N VAL A 226 17.44 15.57 -12.50
CA VAL A 226 17.09 16.93 -12.95
C VAL A 226 16.19 16.88 -14.20
N ALA A 227 16.50 16.04 -15.17
CA ALA A 227 15.69 15.87 -16.37
C ALA A 227 14.28 15.35 -16.04
N ALA A 228 14.16 14.39 -15.12
CA ALA A 228 12.87 13.89 -14.66
C ALA A 228 12.03 14.97 -13.95
N TYR A 229 12.65 15.82 -13.14
CA TYR A 229 11.99 16.98 -12.55
C TYR A 229 11.40 17.89 -13.62
N HIS A 230 12.18 18.28 -14.62
CA HIS A 230 11.73 19.15 -15.70
C HIS A 230 10.63 18.53 -16.57
N SER A 231 10.67 17.22 -16.76
CA SER A 231 9.69 16.51 -17.61
C SER A 231 8.38 16.21 -16.90
N LEU A 232 8.43 15.78 -15.63
CA LEU A 232 7.28 15.21 -14.92
C LEU A 232 6.62 16.19 -13.95
N VAL A 233 7.40 17.11 -13.35
CA VAL A 233 6.93 18.03 -12.32
C VAL A 233 7.56 19.43 -12.49
N PRO A 234 7.53 20.01 -13.71
CA PRO A 234 8.12 21.30 -13.97
C PRO A 234 7.52 22.36 -13.02
N GLU A 235 8.36 23.29 -12.56
CA GLU A 235 7.94 24.40 -11.68
C GLU A 235 7.41 23.98 -10.29
N SER A 236 7.40 22.68 -9.95
CA SER A 236 6.91 22.16 -8.70
C SER A 236 7.80 22.56 -7.52
N LYS A 237 7.18 22.93 -6.38
CA LYS A 237 7.87 23.07 -5.11
C LYS A 237 8.22 21.68 -4.57
N ALA A 238 9.52 21.33 -4.62
CA ALA A 238 9.98 19.97 -4.38
C ALA A 238 10.97 19.87 -3.21
N ILE A 239 10.92 18.74 -2.49
CA ILE A 239 11.98 18.33 -1.56
C ILE A 239 12.69 17.12 -2.15
N VAL A 240 14.02 17.16 -2.09
CA VAL A 240 14.91 16.10 -2.55
C VAL A 240 15.61 15.44 -1.37
N PHE A 241 15.51 14.12 -1.26
CA PHE A 241 16.18 13.34 -0.23
C PHE A 241 17.40 12.62 -0.81
N CYS A 242 18.60 12.96 -0.33
CA CYS A 242 19.89 12.43 -0.77
C CYS A 242 20.48 11.43 0.22
N ALA A 243 21.43 10.61 -0.25
CA ALA A 243 22.10 9.60 0.58
C ALA A 243 23.14 10.20 1.53
N GLY A 244 23.84 11.26 1.09
CA GLY A 244 24.88 11.91 1.89
C GLY A 244 25.12 13.35 1.45
N VAL A 245 26.05 14.01 2.13
CA VAL A 245 26.34 15.45 1.99
C VAL A 245 26.91 15.80 0.62
N LYS A 246 27.83 14.97 0.12
CA LYS A 246 28.44 15.15 -1.21
C LYS A 246 27.39 15.03 -2.31
N HIS A 247 26.55 14.00 -2.25
CA HIS A 247 25.45 13.80 -3.19
C HIS A 247 24.46 14.98 -3.17
N ALA A 248 24.11 15.49 -1.98
CA ALA A 248 23.21 16.63 -1.86
C ALA A 248 23.77 17.90 -2.53
N ASN A 249 25.04 18.20 -2.32
CA ASN A 249 25.71 19.37 -2.92
C ASN A 249 25.85 19.23 -4.45
N ASN A 250 26.25 18.06 -4.94
CA ASN A 250 26.39 17.78 -6.38
C ASN A 250 25.04 17.87 -7.10
N LEU A 251 23.99 17.28 -6.50
CA LEU A 251 22.65 17.32 -7.08
C LEU A 251 22.05 18.74 -7.04
N ALA A 252 22.25 19.50 -5.96
CA ALA A 252 21.84 20.90 -5.89
C ALA A 252 22.55 21.76 -6.95
N SER A 253 23.84 21.52 -7.18
CA SER A 253 24.60 22.18 -8.26
C SER A 253 24.04 21.84 -9.64
N SER A 254 23.62 20.57 -9.84
CA SER A 254 23.00 20.12 -11.09
C SER A 254 21.64 20.79 -11.34
N PHE A 255 20.82 20.98 -10.30
CA PHE A 255 19.57 21.75 -10.40
C PHE A 255 19.84 23.24 -10.70
N SER A 256 20.78 23.84 -9.99
CA SER A 256 21.15 25.26 -10.16
C SER A 256 21.68 25.55 -11.57
N ALA A 257 22.41 24.61 -12.17
CA ALA A 257 22.88 24.70 -13.55
C ALA A 257 21.75 24.80 -14.59
N THR A 258 20.54 24.32 -14.25
CA THR A 258 19.32 24.46 -15.07
C THR A 258 18.43 25.64 -14.65
N GLN A 259 18.98 26.59 -13.88
CA GLN A 259 18.30 27.80 -13.39
C GLN A 259 17.12 27.54 -12.44
N VAL A 260 17.04 26.35 -11.84
CA VAL A 260 16.06 26.06 -10.79
C VAL A 260 16.56 26.63 -9.46
N PRO A 261 15.82 27.55 -8.79
CA PRO A 261 16.20 28.08 -7.48
C PRO A 261 16.28 26.95 -6.44
N THR A 262 17.51 26.58 -6.08
CA THR A 262 17.80 25.39 -5.25
C THR A 262 18.65 25.76 -4.06
N GLU A 263 18.31 25.24 -2.89
CA GLU A 263 19.09 25.35 -1.67
C GLU A 263 19.28 23.99 -0.98
N VAL A 264 20.27 23.90 -0.11
CA VAL A 264 20.63 22.67 0.61
C VAL A 264 20.48 22.89 2.12
N ILE A 265 19.85 21.93 2.80
CA ILE A 265 19.83 21.86 4.27
C ILE A 265 20.50 20.56 4.72
N LEU A 266 21.52 20.70 5.55
CA LEU A 266 22.30 19.60 6.13
C LEU A 266 22.21 19.61 7.66
N GLY A 267 22.77 18.58 8.28
CA GLY A 267 22.79 18.47 9.75
C GLY A 267 23.58 19.56 10.45
N ASP A 268 24.62 20.07 9.80
CA ASP A 268 25.51 21.14 10.29
C ASP A 268 25.07 22.57 9.89
N THR A 269 23.96 22.69 9.11
CA THR A 269 23.38 24.02 8.79
C THR A 269 22.96 24.72 10.07
N SER A 270 23.47 25.93 10.30
CA SER A 270 23.16 26.72 11.50
C SER A 270 21.65 26.97 11.65
N THR A 271 21.16 27.11 12.87
CA THR A 271 19.72 27.36 13.12
C THR A 271 19.24 28.61 12.36
N GLN A 272 20.03 29.70 12.36
CA GLN A 272 19.67 30.93 11.66
C GLN A 272 19.61 30.74 10.13
N ASP A 273 20.61 30.07 9.54
CA ASP A 273 20.62 29.81 8.09
C ASP A 273 19.45 28.90 7.70
N ARG A 274 19.18 27.87 8.53
CA ARG A 274 18.06 26.97 8.33
C ARG A 274 16.73 27.73 8.29
N GLU A 275 16.49 28.61 9.25
CA GLU A 275 15.28 29.47 9.29
C GLU A 275 15.16 30.32 8.02
N HIS A 276 16.27 30.96 7.59
CA HIS A 276 16.29 31.75 6.38
C HIS A 276 16.00 30.94 5.10
N ILE A 277 16.60 29.74 4.97
CA ILE A 277 16.38 28.84 3.84
C ILE A 277 14.91 28.41 3.83
N LEU A 278 14.37 27.98 4.96
CA LEU A 278 12.98 27.57 5.08
C LEU A 278 12.00 28.70 4.77
N ALA A 279 12.31 29.95 5.19
CA ALA A 279 11.50 31.11 4.85
C ALA A 279 11.48 31.39 3.33
N ARG A 280 12.66 31.28 2.66
CA ARG A 280 12.74 31.40 1.20
C ARG A 280 12.00 30.27 0.48
N PHE A 281 12.10 29.03 0.96
CA PHE A 281 11.35 27.90 0.42
C PHE A 281 9.85 28.10 0.63
N LYS A 282 9.41 28.53 1.81
CA LYS A 282 8.00 28.80 2.12
C LYS A 282 7.42 29.88 1.20
N SER A 283 8.18 30.98 0.97
CA SER A 283 7.76 32.07 0.08
C SER A 283 7.85 31.75 -1.42
N GLY A 284 8.36 30.58 -1.82
CA GLY A 284 8.53 30.18 -3.22
C GLY A 284 9.77 30.79 -3.91
N LYS A 285 10.63 31.53 -3.19
CA LYS A 285 11.91 32.02 -3.72
C LYS A 285 12.89 30.88 -3.97
N THR A 286 12.89 29.85 -3.12
CA THR A 286 13.54 28.57 -3.35
C THR A 286 12.48 27.59 -3.81
N ARG A 287 12.73 26.88 -4.90
CA ARG A 287 11.79 25.92 -5.48
C ARG A 287 12.14 24.49 -5.12
N VAL A 288 13.40 24.16 -5.16
CA VAL A 288 13.90 22.83 -4.81
C VAL A 288 14.73 22.91 -3.53
N LEU A 289 14.36 22.12 -2.54
CA LEU A 289 15.07 22.01 -1.28
C LEU A 289 15.70 20.64 -1.14
N VAL A 290 17.03 20.58 -1.20
CA VAL A 290 17.79 19.34 -1.11
C VAL A 290 18.21 19.09 0.33
N ASN A 291 18.09 17.86 0.81
CA ASN A 291 18.46 17.53 2.18
C ASN A 291 19.02 16.10 2.36
N VAL A 292 19.67 15.88 3.52
CA VAL A 292 20.13 14.56 3.98
C VAL A 292 19.52 14.27 5.35
N GLY A 293 18.37 13.61 5.36
CA GLY A 293 17.72 13.11 6.59
C GLY A 293 17.21 14.18 7.57
N VAL A 294 17.46 15.48 7.31
CA VAL A 294 17.08 16.57 8.24
C VAL A 294 15.59 16.85 8.20
N LEU A 295 14.97 16.77 7.02
CA LEU A 295 13.57 17.12 6.80
C LEU A 295 12.62 15.90 6.91
N THR A 296 13.12 14.76 7.34
CA THR A 296 12.31 13.53 7.55
C THR A 296 11.35 13.68 8.72
N GLU A 297 11.73 14.45 9.74
CA GLU A 297 10.96 14.68 10.96
C GLU A 297 10.97 16.16 11.34
N GLY A 298 9.93 16.63 12.03
CA GLY A 298 9.86 18.00 12.55
C GLY A 298 9.66 19.10 11.51
N PHE A 299 9.60 18.82 10.22
CA PHE A 299 9.40 19.81 9.17
C PHE A 299 7.92 19.90 8.75
N ASP A 300 7.34 21.11 8.80
CA ASP A 300 5.93 21.38 8.52
C ASP A 300 5.77 22.42 7.41
N GLU A 301 5.64 21.97 6.17
CA GLU A 301 5.39 22.80 4.99
C GLU A 301 4.32 22.17 4.09
N PRO A 302 3.06 22.58 4.20
CA PRO A 302 1.96 21.97 3.43
C PRO A 302 2.03 22.18 1.91
N SER A 303 2.70 23.26 1.46
CA SER A 303 2.74 23.63 0.04
C SER A 303 3.69 22.77 -0.81
N ILE A 304 4.31 21.73 -0.26
CA ILE A 304 5.15 20.78 -1.00
C ILE A 304 4.30 20.05 -2.02
N GLN A 305 4.66 20.16 -3.30
CA GLN A 305 3.94 19.54 -4.42
C GLN A 305 4.61 18.25 -4.90
N SER A 306 5.92 18.13 -4.70
CA SER A 306 6.68 16.95 -5.11
C SER A 306 7.71 16.51 -4.09
N ILE A 307 7.94 15.19 -4.03
CA ILE A 307 9.03 14.58 -3.29
C ILE A 307 9.89 13.79 -4.26
N ILE A 308 11.19 14.04 -4.23
CA ILE A 308 12.18 13.37 -5.07
C ILE A 308 13.02 12.47 -4.18
N LEU A 309 12.86 11.16 -4.34
CA LEU A 309 13.64 10.16 -3.62
C LEU A 309 14.92 9.87 -4.41
N ALA A 310 15.91 10.75 -4.29
CA ALA A 310 17.20 10.60 -4.94
C ALA A 310 18.05 9.48 -4.30
N ARG A 311 17.63 8.95 -3.15
CA ARG A 311 18.21 7.79 -2.48
C ARG A 311 17.21 6.64 -2.38
N PRO A 312 17.57 5.41 -2.77
CA PRO A 312 16.77 4.24 -2.43
C PRO A 312 16.85 3.96 -0.92
N THR A 313 15.81 3.35 -0.35
CA THR A 313 15.79 2.90 1.04
C THR A 313 15.08 1.55 1.17
N ARG A 314 15.47 0.76 2.16
CA ARG A 314 14.81 -0.49 2.57
C ARG A 314 14.01 -0.33 3.86
N SER A 315 14.05 0.86 4.46
CA SER A 315 13.33 1.21 5.67
C SER A 315 11.93 1.74 5.33
N THR A 316 10.90 0.96 5.63
CA THR A 316 9.50 1.37 5.49
C THR A 316 9.20 2.61 6.34
N LEU A 317 9.77 2.68 7.54
CA LEU A 317 9.63 3.84 8.42
C LEU A 317 10.13 5.11 7.75
N LEU A 318 11.39 5.10 7.28
CA LEU A 318 11.98 6.26 6.61
C LEU A 318 11.18 6.67 5.36
N TYR A 319 10.80 5.67 4.54
CA TYR A 319 10.00 5.93 3.34
C TYR A 319 8.66 6.59 3.68
N THR A 320 7.93 6.05 4.67
CA THR A 320 6.64 6.59 5.12
C THR A 320 6.77 8.00 5.70
N GLN A 321 7.82 8.27 6.46
CA GLN A 321 8.09 9.61 6.99
C GLN A 321 8.37 10.62 5.88
N ILE A 322 9.18 10.24 4.88
CA ILE A 322 9.50 11.09 3.71
C ILE A 322 8.22 11.41 2.92
N VAL A 323 7.49 10.38 2.48
CA VAL A 323 6.26 10.55 1.68
C VAL A 323 5.21 11.35 2.44
N GLY A 324 5.09 11.12 3.74
CA GLY A 324 4.16 11.83 4.60
C GLY A 324 4.42 13.35 4.71
N ARG A 325 5.60 13.86 4.31
CA ARG A 325 5.84 15.31 4.21
C ARG A 325 5.02 15.95 3.10
N GLY A 326 4.74 15.19 2.04
CA GLY A 326 3.97 15.65 0.89
C GLY A 326 2.45 15.49 1.02
N THR A 327 1.94 14.76 2.01
CA THR A 327 0.50 14.43 2.07
C THR A 327 -0.39 15.52 2.66
N ARG A 328 0.17 16.60 3.19
CA ARG A 328 -0.64 17.68 3.79
C ARG A 328 -1.47 18.41 2.75
N LEU A 329 -2.71 18.74 3.15
CA LEU A 329 -3.61 19.55 2.32
C LEU A 329 -3.07 20.98 2.20
N TYR A 330 -3.17 21.53 1.00
CA TYR A 330 -2.84 22.92 0.72
C TYR A 330 -3.71 23.41 -0.44
N GLU A 331 -4.10 24.67 -0.40
CA GLU A 331 -4.91 25.28 -1.45
C GLU A 331 -4.20 25.20 -2.83
N GLY A 332 -4.92 24.74 -3.86
CA GLY A 332 -4.34 24.56 -5.19
C GLY A 332 -3.46 23.32 -5.36
N LYS A 333 -3.37 22.45 -4.35
CA LYS A 333 -2.60 21.19 -4.41
C LYS A 333 -3.54 19.98 -4.41
N PRO A 334 -3.87 19.42 -5.57
CA PRO A 334 -4.77 18.25 -5.66
C PRO A 334 -4.09 16.95 -5.18
N HIS A 335 -2.80 16.81 -5.40
CA HIS A 335 -1.99 15.64 -5.01
C HIS A 335 -0.54 16.04 -4.73
N CYS A 336 0.22 15.10 -4.18
CA CYS A 336 1.67 15.19 -4.14
C CYS A 336 2.28 14.15 -5.07
N THR A 337 3.21 14.59 -5.92
CA THR A 337 3.90 13.70 -6.87
C THR A 337 5.19 13.16 -6.25
N ILE A 338 5.37 11.86 -6.30
CA ILE A 338 6.56 11.15 -5.82
C ILE A 338 7.38 10.69 -7.01
N LEU A 339 8.61 11.17 -7.12
CA LEU A 339 9.60 10.68 -8.08
C LEU A 339 10.53 9.70 -7.38
N ASP A 340 10.36 8.41 -7.65
CA ASP A 340 11.07 7.31 -6.99
C ASP A 340 12.13 6.74 -7.93
N PHE A 341 13.41 7.04 -7.67
CA PHE A 341 14.53 6.59 -8.49
C PHE A 341 14.99 5.21 -8.07
N VAL A 342 14.85 4.25 -8.99
CA VAL A 342 15.08 2.83 -8.75
C VAL A 342 16.35 2.37 -9.45
N ASP A 343 17.31 1.96 -8.64
CA ASP A 343 18.62 1.46 -9.06
C ASP A 343 18.61 -0.07 -9.14
N THR A 344 19.57 -0.66 -9.86
CA THR A 344 19.72 -2.12 -9.95
C THR A 344 20.19 -2.69 -8.60
N THR A 345 19.49 -3.71 -8.10
CA THR A 345 19.77 -4.35 -6.81
C THR A 345 19.83 -5.86 -6.92
N LYS A 346 20.52 -6.53 -5.99
CA LYS A 346 20.43 -7.98 -5.75
C LYS A 346 19.70 -8.27 -4.44
N GLY A 347 18.84 -9.28 -4.45
CA GLY A 347 18.10 -9.72 -3.25
C GLY A 347 16.90 -8.83 -2.92
N LYS A 348 16.70 -8.47 -1.63
CA LYS A 348 15.54 -7.68 -1.18
C LYS A 348 15.55 -6.29 -1.81
N LYS A 349 14.47 -5.93 -2.49
CA LYS A 349 14.32 -4.67 -3.21
C LYS A 349 14.10 -3.47 -2.27
N PRO A 350 14.45 -2.24 -2.70
CA PRO A 350 14.07 -1.03 -1.99
C PRO A 350 12.55 -0.90 -1.86
N ILE A 351 12.12 -0.17 -0.84
CA ILE A 351 10.71 0.24 -0.69
C ILE A 351 10.37 1.26 -1.77
N GLY A 352 9.19 1.17 -2.33
CA GLY A 352 8.64 2.14 -3.28
C GLY A 352 7.22 2.54 -2.91
N LEU A 353 6.70 3.59 -3.54
CA LEU A 353 5.36 4.12 -3.26
C LEU A 353 4.25 3.04 -3.33
N PRO A 354 4.24 2.13 -4.31
CA PRO A 354 3.26 1.05 -4.39
C PRO A 354 3.21 0.16 -3.14
N SER A 355 4.38 -0.10 -2.54
CA SER A 355 4.49 -0.96 -1.35
C SER A 355 3.75 -0.44 -0.12
N LEU A 356 3.46 0.87 -0.05
CA LEU A 356 2.71 1.47 1.07
C LEU A 356 1.26 0.95 1.15
N LEU A 357 0.69 0.52 0.03
CA LEU A 357 -0.67 -0.02 -0.06
C LEU A 357 -0.71 -1.49 -0.51
N GLY A 358 0.40 -2.21 -0.33
CA GLY A 358 0.45 -3.64 -0.59
C GLY A 358 0.61 -4.06 -2.05
N LEU A 359 0.80 -3.11 -2.99
CA LEU A 359 1.16 -3.47 -4.36
C LEU A 359 2.59 -4.03 -4.42
N PRO A 360 2.93 -4.81 -5.47
CA PRO A 360 4.29 -5.30 -5.66
C PRO A 360 5.32 -4.16 -5.65
N PRO A 361 6.50 -4.35 -5.05
CA PRO A 361 7.54 -3.31 -5.02
C PRO A 361 8.00 -2.84 -6.40
N GLU A 362 7.80 -3.67 -7.43
CA GLU A 362 8.14 -3.37 -8.82
C GLU A 362 7.06 -2.63 -9.59
N PHE A 363 5.89 -2.50 -9.01
CA PHE A 363 4.75 -1.86 -9.67
C PHE A 363 5.07 -0.41 -10.02
N ASP A 364 4.77 0.00 -11.25
CA ASP A 364 4.94 1.38 -11.71
C ASP A 364 3.57 2.04 -11.86
N LEU A 365 3.29 3.05 -11.07
CA LEU A 365 2.02 3.79 -11.12
C LEU A 365 1.84 4.63 -12.38
N GLN A 366 2.90 4.88 -13.15
CA GLN A 366 2.89 5.67 -14.39
C GLN A 366 2.18 7.04 -14.25
N GLY A 367 2.30 7.67 -13.08
CA GLY A 367 1.65 8.94 -12.80
C GLY A 367 0.16 8.84 -12.46
N GLN A 368 -0.36 7.65 -12.23
CA GLN A 368 -1.73 7.47 -11.75
C GLN A 368 -1.82 7.58 -10.23
N ASP A 369 -3.03 7.80 -9.74
CA ASP A 369 -3.34 7.91 -8.32
C ASP A 369 -3.12 6.58 -7.59
N LEU A 370 -2.35 6.62 -6.51
CA LEU A 370 -1.98 5.42 -5.73
C LEU A 370 -3.21 4.70 -5.17
N ILE A 371 -4.19 5.44 -4.63
CA ILE A 371 -5.38 4.86 -3.99
C ILE A 371 -6.28 4.18 -5.04
N GLU A 372 -6.51 4.86 -6.16
CA GLU A 372 -7.35 4.30 -7.23
C GLU A 372 -6.73 3.04 -7.83
N VAL A 373 -5.42 3.06 -8.07
CA VAL A 373 -4.69 1.89 -8.60
C VAL A 373 -4.67 0.76 -7.59
N ALA A 374 -4.43 1.05 -6.30
CA ALA A 374 -4.42 0.03 -5.26
C ALA A 374 -5.79 -0.64 -5.09
N LYS A 375 -6.90 0.10 -5.20
CA LYS A 375 -8.26 -0.46 -5.19
C LYS A 375 -8.46 -1.44 -6.35
N LYS A 376 -8.15 -1.01 -7.57
CA LYS A 376 -8.26 -1.86 -8.76
C LYS A 376 -7.38 -3.12 -8.68
N TYR A 377 -6.16 -2.97 -8.15
CA TYR A 377 -5.26 -4.10 -7.94
C TYR A 377 -5.81 -5.09 -6.92
N LYS A 378 -6.32 -4.59 -5.80
CA LYS A 378 -6.93 -5.42 -4.75
C LYS A 378 -8.17 -6.14 -5.26
N GLU A 379 -9.05 -5.47 -6.00
CA GLU A 379 -10.19 -6.10 -6.66
C GLU A 379 -9.73 -7.22 -7.60
N LEU A 380 -8.66 -6.98 -8.38
CA LEU A 380 -8.09 -8.00 -9.25
C LEU A 380 -7.48 -9.16 -8.44
N GLU A 381 -6.77 -8.86 -7.34
CA GLU A 381 -6.18 -9.88 -6.46
C GLU A 381 -7.25 -10.74 -5.79
N ASP A 382 -8.32 -10.14 -5.28
CA ASP A 382 -9.47 -10.83 -4.69
C ASP A 382 -10.20 -11.65 -5.75
N TYR A 383 -10.30 -11.13 -6.97
CA TYR A 383 -10.98 -11.76 -8.08
C TYR A 383 -10.15 -12.85 -8.77
N CYS A 384 -8.86 -12.61 -9.00
CA CYS A 384 -7.96 -13.52 -9.70
C CYS A 384 -6.50 -13.41 -9.22
N PRO A 385 -6.14 -14.01 -8.06
CA PRO A 385 -4.80 -13.89 -7.47
C PRO A 385 -3.65 -14.28 -8.41
N GLY A 386 -3.90 -15.27 -9.30
CA GLY A 386 -2.89 -15.76 -10.27
C GLY A 386 -2.54 -14.75 -11.36
N GLU A 387 -3.45 -13.86 -11.74
CA GLU A 387 -3.19 -12.76 -12.68
C GLU A 387 -2.61 -11.55 -11.97
N ALA A 388 -3.05 -11.24 -10.75
CA ALA A 388 -2.54 -10.11 -9.97
C ALA A 388 -1.01 -10.17 -9.78
N VAL A 389 -0.44 -11.35 -9.55
CA VAL A 389 1.01 -11.54 -9.40
C VAL A 389 1.82 -11.12 -10.65
N ARG A 390 1.18 -11.06 -11.82
CA ARG A 390 1.82 -10.73 -13.11
C ARG A 390 1.70 -9.27 -13.49
N VAL A 391 0.93 -8.52 -12.73
CA VAL A 391 0.62 -7.11 -13.01
C VAL A 391 1.71 -6.22 -12.43
N LEU A 392 2.31 -5.39 -13.27
CA LEU A 392 3.40 -4.49 -12.90
C LEU A 392 3.10 -3.01 -13.17
N ASP A 393 1.97 -2.71 -13.83
CA ASP A 393 1.50 -1.35 -14.06
C ASP A 393 -0.04 -1.30 -14.24
N PRO A 394 -0.67 -0.12 -14.27
CA PRO A 394 -2.11 0.02 -14.43
C PRO A 394 -2.66 -0.54 -15.75
N ASN A 395 -1.89 -0.52 -16.84
CA ASN A 395 -2.31 -1.10 -18.12
C ASN A 395 -2.38 -2.63 -18.03
N ASP A 396 -1.46 -3.24 -17.27
CA ASP A 396 -1.50 -4.68 -17.00
C ASP A 396 -2.76 -5.08 -16.24
N ILE A 397 -3.28 -4.23 -15.33
CA ILE A 397 -4.57 -4.46 -14.64
C ILE A 397 -5.69 -4.55 -15.68
N GLU A 398 -5.77 -3.59 -16.59
CA GLU A 398 -6.80 -3.59 -17.65
C GLU A 398 -6.68 -4.80 -18.58
N LEU A 399 -5.45 -5.20 -18.92
CA LEU A 399 -5.20 -6.41 -19.71
C LEU A 399 -5.58 -7.67 -18.96
N ALA A 400 -5.33 -7.74 -17.63
CA ALA A 400 -5.75 -8.85 -16.79
C ALA A 400 -7.28 -8.97 -16.76
N TYR A 401 -8.01 -7.86 -16.57
CA TYR A 401 -9.48 -7.87 -16.65
C TYR A 401 -9.98 -8.30 -18.02
N LYS A 402 -9.37 -7.86 -19.13
CA LYS A 402 -9.73 -8.32 -20.48
C LYS A 402 -9.51 -9.82 -20.64
N ARG A 403 -8.38 -10.37 -20.14
CA ARG A 403 -8.12 -11.81 -20.16
C ARG A 403 -9.15 -12.59 -19.34
N ILE A 404 -9.46 -12.11 -18.13
CA ILE A 404 -10.47 -12.73 -17.26
C ILE A 404 -11.83 -12.70 -17.95
N ASN A 405 -12.25 -11.59 -18.51
CA ASN A 405 -13.52 -11.44 -19.22
C ASN A 405 -13.63 -12.35 -20.46
N LEU A 406 -12.51 -12.70 -21.12
CA LEU A 406 -12.49 -13.69 -22.20
C LEU A 406 -12.84 -15.11 -21.71
N PHE A 407 -12.62 -15.41 -20.40
CA PHE A 407 -12.95 -16.70 -19.80
C PHE A 407 -14.28 -16.69 -19.05
N MET A 408 -14.87 -15.54 -18.80
CA MET A 408 -16.23 -15.46 -18.27
C MET A 408 -17.22 -15.87 -19.36
N PRO A 409 -18.17 -16.76 -19.04
CA PRO A 409 -19.27 -16.99 -19.96
C PRO A 409 -19.97 -15.64 -20.18
N PRO A 410 -20.31 -15.29 -21.42
CA PRO A 410 -21.23 -14.18 -21.65
C PRO A 410 -22.51 -14.47 -20.83
N PRO A 411 -23.24 -13.42 -20.39
CA PRO A 411 -24.55 -13.61 -19.80
C PRO A 411 -25.34 -14.57 -20.71
N PRO A 412 -26.16 -15.48 -20.14
CA PRO A 412 -26.86 -16.45 -20.94
C PRO A 412 -27.48 -15.74 -22.13
N ASN A 413 -27.09 -16.19 -23.34
CA ASN A 413 -27.58 -15.54 -24.55
C ASN A 413 -29.10 -15.79 -24.58
N GLU A 414 -29.89 -14.75 -24.28
CA GLU A 414 -31.36 -14.85 -24.24
C GLU A 414 -31.90 -15.47 -25.51
N PHE A 415 -31.19 -15.28 -26.63
CA PHE A 415 -31.52 -15.87 -27.91
C PHE A 415 -31.37 -17.40 -27.88
N VAL A 416 -30.30 -17.94 -27.28
CA VAL A 416 -30.10 -19.41 -27.19
C VAL A 416 -31.14 -20.04 -26.29
N GLN A 417 -31.54 -19.40 -25.21
CA GLN A 417 -32.57 -19.90 -24.28
C GLN A 417 -33.96 -19.95 -24.92
N GLN A 418 -34.22 -19.21 -26.00
CA GLN A 418 -35.46 -19.28 -26.73
C GLN A 418 -35.57 -20.58 -27.58
N TYR A 419 -34.44 -21.21 -27.95
CA TYR A 419 -34.38 -22.33 -28.88
C TYR A 419 -33.86 -23.61 -28.29
N SER A 420 -33.19 -23.56 -27.13
CA SER A 420 -32.67 -24.73 -26.43
C SER A 420 -32.97 -24.68 -24.93
N ARG A 421 -33.36 -25.82 -24.37
CA ARG A 421 -33.52 -26.01 -22.92
C ARG A 421 -32.22 -26.32 -22.20
N TYR A 422 -31.12 -26.47 -22.93
CA TYR A 422 -29.80 -26.76 -22.40
C TYR A 422 -28.94 -25.52 -22.33
N VAL A 423 -27.92 -25.56 -21.45
CA VAL A 423 -27.02 -24.41 -21.24
C VAL A 423 -25.80 -24.55 -22.13
N TRP A 424 -25.85 -23.90 -23.26
CA TRP A 424 -24.76 -23.81 -24.22
C TRP A 424 -23.74 -22.73 -23.81
N ALA A 425 -22.45 -23.03 -23.95
CA ALA A 425 -21.38 -22.05 -23.82
C ALA A 425 -21.00 -21.56 -25.22
N GLU A 426 -21.16 -20.27 -25.48
CA GLU A 426 -20.63 -19.61 -26.67
C GLU A 426 -19.12 -19.44 -26.53
N VAL A 427 -18.33 -20.17 -27.31
CA VAL A 427 -16.85 -20.19 -27.25
C VAL A 427 -16.20 -19.22 -28.23
N ALA A 428 -16.91 -18.89 -29.31
CA ALA A 428 -16.60 -17.86 -30.29
C ALA A 428 -17.91 -17.39 -30.96
N GLU A 429 -17.84 -16.35 -31.77
CA GLU A 429 -19.00 -15.89 -32.55
C GLU A 429 -19.55 -17.03 -33.39
N ASN A 430 -20.83 -17.36 -33.18
CA ASN A 430 -21.52 -18.48 -33.84
C ASN A 430 -20.89 -19.88 -33.61
N ASP A 431 -20.23 -20.08 -32.49
CA ASP A 431 -19.62 -21.35 -32.08
C ASP A 431 -20.03 -21.69 -30.65
N PHE A 432 -20.91 -22.68 -30.50
CA PHE A 432 -21.54 -23.06 -29.24
C PHE A 432 -21.15 -24.46 -28.82
N HIS A 433 -20.86 -24.66 -27.55
CA HIS A 433 -20.45 -25.93 -26.99
C HIS A 433 -21.34 -26.35 -25.82
N LEU A 434 -21.72 -27.62 -25.77
CA LEU A 434 -22.48 -28.23 -24.68
C LEU A 434 -21.81 -29.51 -24.21
N GLY A 435 -21.30 -29.54 -22.98
CA GLY A 435 -20.88 -30.80 -22.33
C GLY A 435 -22.09 -31.58 -21.85
N ILE A 436 -22.22 -32.82 -22.30
CA ILE A 436 -23.30 -33.74 -21.87
C ILE A 436 -22.85 -34.49 -20.61
N ASP A 437 -21.67 -35.09 -20.67
CA ASP A 437 -21.03 -35.77 -19.55
C ASP A 437 -19.48 -35.69 -19.65
N ASN A 438 -18.75 -36.52 -18.89
CA ASN A 438 -17.28 -36.51 -18.90
C ASN A 438 -16.65 -36.90 -20.26
N ASN A 439 -17.39 -37.57 -21.12
CA ASN A 439 -16.90 -38.13 -22.38
C ASN A 439 -17.62 -37.57 -23.61
N ASN A 440 -18.82 -37.05 -23.42
CA ASN A 440 -19.73 -36.68 -24.51
C ASN A 440 -19.97 -35.17 -24.54
N SER A 441 -19.88 -34.59 -25.72
CA SER A 441 -20.20 -33.16 -25.93
C SER A 441 -20.80 -32.93 -27.31
N LEU A 442 -21.52 -31.83 -27.44
CA LEU A 442 -22.01 -31.29 -28.72
C LEU A 442 -21.36 -29.94 -29.01
N ARG A 443 -21.18 -29.67 -30.28
CA ARG A 443 -20.77 -28.36 -30.80
C ARG A 443 -21.69 -27.96 -31.94
N ILE A 444 -22.11 -26.71 -31.93
CA ILE A 444 -22.83 -26.03 -33.02
C ILE A 444 -21.92 -24.90 -33.51
N TYR A 445 -21.59 -24.89 -34.77
CA TYR A 445 -20.72 -23.87 -35.33
C TYR A 445 -20.95 -23.64 -36.81
N VAL A 446 -20.42 -22.54 -37.34
CA VAL A 446 -20.39 -22.24 -38.77
C VAL A 446 -19.04 -22.65 -39.34
N ASP A 447 -19.05 -23.48 -40.41
CA ASP A 447 -17.83 -23.90 -41.08
C ASP A 447 -17.23 -22.80 -42.00
N ALA A 448 -16.07 -23.10 -42.58
CA ALA A 448 -15.38 -22.17 -43.49
C ALA A 448 -16.18 -21.86 -44.80
N LEU A 449 -17.22 -22.59 -45.07
CA LEU A 449 -18.13 -22.39 -46.21
C LEU A 449 -19.42 -21.63 -45.81
N GLY A 450 -19.51 -21.17 -44.55
CA GLY A 450 -20.66 -20.46 -44.02
C GLY A 450 -21.88 -21.33 -43.70
N ARG A 451 -21.70 -22.66 -43.55
CA ARG A 451 -22.79 -23.60 -43.26
C ARG A 451 -22.82 -23.89 -41.74
N TRP A 452 -24.02 -23.94 -41.19
CA TRP A 452 -24.24 -24.42 -39.82
C TRP A 452 -24.00 -25.91 -39.71
N LEU A 453 -23.30 -26.37 -38.68
CA LEU A 453 -23.05 -27.76 -38.36
C LEU A 453 -23.43 -28.05 -36.90
N VAL A 454 -24.00 -29.26 -36.70
CA VAL A 454 -24.15 -29.86 -35.39
C VAL A 454 -23.24 -31.08 -35.33
N GLU A 455 -22.30 -31.06 -34.40
CA GLU A 455 -21.25 -32.06 -34.24
C GLU A 455 -21.36 -32.71 -32.88
N PHE A 456 -21.37 -34.04 -32.83
CA PHE A 456 -21.24 -34.81 -31.60
C PHE A 456 -19.79 -35.27 -31.45
N ARG A 457 -19.24 -35.11 -30.27
CA ARG A 457 -17.90 -35.52 -29.91
C ARG A 457 -17.93 -36.51 -28.77
N TYR A 458 -17.35 -37.69 -29.02
CA TYR A 458 -17.08 -38.68 -28.00
C TYR A 458 -15.59 -38.73 -27.69
N ARG A 459 -15.23 -38.63 -26.42
CA ARG A 459 -13.84 -38.63 -25.97
C ARG A 459 -13.64 -39.67 -24.87
N SER A 460 -12.86 -40.71 -25.15
CA SER A 460 -12.45 -41.71 -24.16
C SER A 460 -10.94 -41.72 -24.00
N GLN A 461 -10.43 -42.49 -23.02
CA GLN A 461 -8.99 -42.67 -22.82
C GLN A 461 -8.26 -43.30 -24.01
N THR A 462 -8.98 -43.99 -24.87
CA THR A 462 -8.43 -44.78 -26.00
C THR A 462 -8.93 -44.28 -27.35
N LYS A 463 -10.01 -43.49 -27.41
CA LYS A 463 -10.69 -43.16 -28.65
C LYS A 463 -11.26 -41.72 -28.60
N ASN A 464 -11.02 -40.94 -29.63
CA ASN A 464 -11.70 -39.67 -29.87
C ASN A 464 -12.46 -39.82 -31.20
N GLU A 465 -13.77 -39.67 -31.16
CA GLU A 465 -14.61 -39.74 -32.34
C GLU A 465 -15.46 -38.49 -32.45
N THR A 466 -15.65 -38.06 -33.69
CA THR A 466 -16.46 -36.89 -34.02
C THR A 466 -17.47 -37.33 -35.08
N HIS A 467 -18.75 -37.04 -34.87
CA HIS A 467 -19.84 -37.37 -35.77
C HIS A 467 -20.62 -36.11 -36.11
N ILE A 468 -20.76 -35.82 -37.39
CA ILE A 468 -21.60 -34.72 -37.87
C ILE A 468 -23.06 -35.22 -37.85
N LEU A 469 -23.91 -34.52 -37.08
CA LEU A 469 -25.33 -34.85 -36.94
C LEU A 469 -26.19 -34.17 -38.01
N GLY A 470 -25.62 -33.27 -38.78
CA GLY A 470 -26.25 -32.61 -39.92
C GLY A 470 -25.79 -31.20 -40.18
N TYR A 471 -26.38 -30.65 -41.26
CA TYR A 471 -26.15 -29.28 -41.73
C TYR A 471 -27.49 -28.53 -41.70
N PRO A 472 -27.84 -27.91 -40.54
CA PRO A 472 -29.07 -27.11 -40.42
C PRO A 472 -29.01 -25.85 -41.30
N GLU A 473 -30.16 -25.30 -41.63
CA GLU A 473 -30.25 -24.10 -42.47
C GLU A 473 -29.84 -22.84 -41.71
N ASP A 474 -30.16 -22.80 -40.41
CA ASP A 474 -29.88 -21.65 -39.55
C ASP A 474 -29.51 -22.04 -38.11
N MET A 475 -29.19 -21.06 -37.30
CA MET A 475 -28.85 -21.22 -35.89
C MET A 475 -29.99 -21.83 -35.08
N ARG A 476 -31.24 -21.44 -35.35
CA ARG A 476 -32.42 -21.95 -34.65
C ARG A 476 -32.58 -23.45 -34.90
N GLU A 477 -32.54 -23.88 -36.17
CA GLU A 477 -32.64 -25.30 -36.51
C GLU A 477 -31.51 -26.11 -35.90
N SER A 478 -30.33 -25.52 -35.78
CA SER A 478 -29.16 -26.13 -35.14
C SER A 478 -29.42 -26.52 -33.68
N PHE A 479 -29.96 -25.60 -32.88
CA PHE A 479 -30.32 -25.88 -31.49
C PHE A 479 -31.48 -26.90 -31.38
N VAL A 480 -32.50 -26.77 -32.18
CA VAL A 480 -33.64 -27.70 -32.19
C VAL A 480 -33.18 -29.12 -32.53
N ARG A 481 -32.28 -29.26 -33.51
CA ARG A 481 -31.70 -30.55 -33.90
C ARG A 481 -30.84 -31.16 -32.81
N ALA A 482 -30.00 -30.37 -32.21
CA ALA A 482 -29.14 -30.77 -31.07
C ALA A 482 -30.00 -31.25 -29.88
N ASP A 483 -31.00 -30.47 -29.49
CA ASP A 483 -31.90 -30.80 -28.37
C ASP A 483 -32.67 -32.10 -28.62
N ARG A 484 -33.19 -32.30 -29.82
CA ARG A 484 -33.86 -33.55 -30.21
C ARG A 484 -32.91 -34.73 -30.15
N TRP A 485 -31.68 -34.57 -30.62
CA TRP A 485 -30.69 -35.63 -30.59
C TRP A 485 -30.28 -36.01 -29.15
N ILE A 486 -30.06 -35.00 -28.26
CA ILE A 486 -29.77 -35.24 -26.85
C ILE A 486 -30.89 -36.01 -26.19
N THR A 487 -32.13 -35.55 -26.35
CA THR A 487 -33.31 -36.18 -25.74
C THR A 487 -33.47 -37.66 -26.12
N ASN A 488 -33.08 -38.00 -27.36
CA ASN A 488 -33.19 -39.35 -27.86
C ASN A 488 -32.05 -40.28 -27.44
N ASN A 489 -30.90 -39.74 -27.05
CA ASN A 489 -29.68 -40.51 -26.83
C ASN A 489 -29.14 -40.46 -25.39
N PHE A 490 -29.58 -39.50 -24.56
CA PHE A 490 -29.08 -39.27 -23.20
C PHE A 490 -30.22 -39.00 -22.22
N ASP A 491 -29.99 -39.31 -20.93
CA ASP A 491 -30.83 -38.80 -19.85
C ASP A 491 -30.47 -37.33 -19.61
N SER A 492 -31.28 -36.43 -20.14
CA SER A 492 -31.00 -35.02 -20.25
C SER A 492 -31.20 -34.18 -18.96
N LYS A 493 -31.84 -34.77 -17.94
CA LYS A 493 -32.23 -34.03 -16.72
C LYS A 493 -31.08 -33.31 -16.00
N LEU A 494 -29.87 -33.84 -16.11
CA LEU A 494 -28.70 -33.27 -15.45
C LEU A 494 -28.08 -32.09 -16.20
N ILE A 495 -28.39 -31.92 -17.48
CA ILE A 495 -27.81 -30.87 -18.34
C ILE A 495 -28.81 -29.78 -18.71
N GLU A 496 -30.05 -29.88 -18.26
CA GLU A 496 -31.09 -28.87 -18.46
C GLU A 496 -30.75 -27.56 -17.71
N SER A 497 -31.22 -26.43 -18.19
CA SER A 497 -30.94 -25.12 -17.65
C SER A 497 -31.47 -24.92 -16.24
N ASP A 498 -32.57 -25.60 -15.90
CA ASP A 498 -33.26 -25.56 -14.59
C ASP A 498 -32.86 -26.72 -13.67
N ALA A 499 -31.85 -27.53 -14.01
CA ALA A 499 -31.39 -28.62 -13.17
C ALA A 499 -30.95 -28.09 -11.77
N ALA A 500 -31.57 -28.63 -10.71
CA ALA A 500 -31.42 -28.13 -9.32
C ALA A 500 -29.97 -27.99 -8.84
N TRP A 501 -29.07 -28.90 -9.27
CA TRP A 501 -27.66 -28.86 -8.89
C TRP A 501 -26.92 -27.61 -9.40
N ARG A 502 -27.45 -26.92 -10.42
CA ARG A 502 -26.81 -25.75 -11.01
C ARG A 502 -26.83 -24.54 -10.09
N SER A 503 -27.83 -24.45 -9.22
CA SER A 503 -27.97 -23.39 -8.22
C SER A 503 -27.14 -23.62 -6.97
N ASP A 504 -26.61 -24.84 -6.76
CA ASP A 504 -25.68 -25.10 -5.66
C ASP A 504 -24.37 -24.33 -5.80
N GLY A 505 -23.65 -24.11 -4.68
CA GLY A 505 -22.30 -23.57 -4.74
C GLY A 505 -21.32 -24.53 -5.43
N PRO A 506 -20.20 -24.02 -5.99
CA PRO A 506 -19.20 -24.85 -6.67
C PRO A 506 -18.65 -25.95 -5.77
N SER A 507 -18.48 -27.16 -6.32
CA SER A 507 -17.88 -28.29 -5.60
C SER A 507 -16.39 -28.02 -5.29
N ASP A 508 -15.83 -28.72 -4.30
CA ASP A 508 -14.41 -28.60 -3.96
C ASP A 508 -13.48 -28.88 -5.15
N ALA A 509 -13.85 -29.82 -6.00
CA ALA A 509 -13.11 -30.11 -7.22
C ALA A 509 -13.14 -28.94 -8.21
N GLN A 510 -14.30 -28.31 -8.38
CA GLN A 510 -14.46 -27.14 -9.23
C GLN A 510 -13.70 -25.95 -8.64
N ARG A 511 -13.80 -25.70 -7.33
CA ARG A 511 -13.04 -24.63 -6.63
C ARG A 511 -11.53 -24.78 -6.84
N LYS A 512 -11.00 -26.00 -6.65
CA LYS A 512 -9.56 -26.29 -6.88
C LYS A 512 -9.17 -26.09 -8.35
N LEU A 513 -10.04 -26.47 -9.27
CA LEU A 513 -9.76 -26.33 -10.69
C LEU A 513 -9.84 -24.87 -11.14
N LEU A 514 -10.88 -24.14 -10.74
CA LEU A 514 -11.03 -22.70 -10.99
C LEU A 514 -9.81 -21.93 -10.48
N LYS A 515 -9.38 -22.18 -9.23
CA LYS A 515 -8.18 -21.59 -8.66
C LYS A 515 -6.91 -21.91 -9.49
N ARG A 516 -6.78 -23.15 -10.01
CA ARG A 516 -5.63 -23.56 -10.83
C ARG A 516 -5.61 -22.88 -12.19
N ILE A 517 -6.79 -22.61 -12.78
CA ILE A 517 -6.91 -21.91 -14.07
C ILE A 517 -6.99 -20.39 -13.91
N GLY A 518 -6.82 -19.87 -12.67
CA GLY A 518 -6.78 -18.43 -12.39
C GLY A 518 -8.16 -17.77 -12.31
N VAL A 519 -9.25 -18.52 -12.11
CA VAL A 519 -10.60 -17.98 -11.98
C VAL A 519 -11.03 -17.99 -10.52
N PRO A 520 -11.39 -16.84 -9.93
CA PRO A 520 -11.84 -16.75 -8.54
C PRO A 520 -13.23 -17.39 -8.37
N VAL A 521 -13.46 -17.91 -7.18
CA VAL A 521 -14.77 -18.42 -6.77
C VAL A 521 -15.43 -17.34 -5.93
N THR A 522 -16.37 -16.59 -6.52
CA THR A 522 -17.15 -15.57 -5.81
C THR A 522 -18.24 -16.21 -4.93
N SER A 523 -18.77 -15.46 -3.96
CA SER A 523 -19.82 -15.94 -3.05
C SER A 523 -21.14 -16.25 -3.74
N ASP A 524 -21.39 -15.63 -4.88
CA ASP A 524 -22.59 -15.79 -5.74
C ASP A 524 -22.38 -16.79 -6.88
N MET A 525 -21.15 -17.31 -7.05
CA MET A 525 -20.86 -18.29 -8.09
C MET A 525 -21.61 -19.60 -7.82
N THR A 526 -22.37 -20.05 -8.81
CA THR A 526 -23.07 -21.33 -8.76
C THR A 526 -22.23 -22.46 -9.35
N LYS A 527 -22.61 -23.69 -9.05
CA LYS A 527 -22.01 -24.91 -9.62
C LYS A 527 -22.20 -24.97 -11.14
N GLY A 528 -23.34 -24.45 -11.63
CA GLY A 528 -23.62 -24.31 -13.05
C GLY A 528 -22.66 -23.34 -13.74
N THR A 529 -22.45 -22.13 -13.18
CA THR A 529 -21.51 -21.14 -13.69
C THR A 529 -20.08 -21.68 -13.68
N ALA A 530 -19.67 -22.32 -12.58
CA ALA A 530 -18.37 -22.97 -12.47
C ALA A 530 -18.13 -24.02 -13.58
N SER A 531 -19.14 -24.84 -13.88
CA SER A 531 -19.05 -25.83 -14.96
C SER A 531 -18.86 -25.19 -16.34
N GLN A 532 -19.59 -24.13 -16.64
CA GLN A 532 -19.47 -23.41 -17.91
C GLN A 532 -18.07 -22.82 -18.11
N ILE A 533 -17.53 -22.14 -17.07
CA ILE A 533 -16.19 -21.56 -17.08
C ILE A 533 -15.14 -22.65 -17.34
N ILE A 534 -15.23 -23.76 -16.63
CA ILE A 534 -14.30 -24.88 -16.77
C ILE A 534 -14.38 -25.49 -18.17
N SER A 535 -15.59 -25.66 -18.74
CA SER A 535 -15.79 -26.18 -20.10
C SER A 535 -15.16 -25.25 -21.14
N LYS A 536 -15.41 -23.93 -21.06
CA LYS A 536 -14.85 -22.93 -21.96
C LYS A 536 -13.32 -22.91 -21.91
N TYR A 537 -12.74 -22.99 -20.69
CA TYR A 537 -11.28 -23.04 -20.53
C TYR A 537 -10.65 -24.25 -21.24
N TYR A 538 -11.22 -25.45 -21.10
CA TYR A 538 -10.65 -26.66 -21.72
C TYR A 538 -10.86 -26.72 -23.22
N GLU A 539 -11.89 -26.08 -23.76
CA GLU A 539 -12.06 -25.93 -25.21
C GLU A 539 -11.00 -25.00 -25.81
N ALA A 540 -10.74 -23.85 -25.13
CA ALA A 540 -9.70 -22.91 -25.57
C ALA A 540 -8.27 -23.45 -25.34
N ASN A 541 -8.09 -24.38 -24.37
CA ASN A 541 -6.80 -24.95 -23.98
C ASN A 541 -6.87 -26.49 -23.96
N PRO A 542 -6.94 -27.13 -25.10
CA PRO A 542 -6.99 -28.59 -25.15
C PRO A 542 -5.74 -29.21 -24.52
N ARG A 543 -5.91 -30.15 -23.59
CA ARG A 543 -4.79 -30.79 -22.89
C ARG A 543 -3.85 -31.44 -23.90
N PRO A 544 -2.50 -31.16 -23.80
CA PRO A 544 -1.56 -31.89 -24.64
C PRO A 544 -1.62 -33.40 -24.35
N ALA A 545 -1.69 -34.21 -25.38
CA ALA A 545 -1.85 -35.65 -25.28
C ALA A 545 -0.79 -36.41 -24.44
N TRP A 546 0.38 -35.74 -24.18
CA TRP A 546 1.45 -36.34 -23.35
C TRP A 546 1.18 -36.25 -21.83
N LEU A 547 0.28 -35.37 -21.36
CA LEU A 547 -0.06 -35.29 -19.94
C LEU A 547 -0.91 -36.45 -19.44
N ASP A 548 -1.69 -37.05 -20.32
CA ASP A 548 -2.54 -38.22 -20.00
C ASP A 548 -1.69 -39.49 -19.72
N ASN A 549 -0.47 -39.55 -20.23
CA ASN A 549 0.45 -40.66 -19.99
C ASN A 549 1.17 -40.61 -18.62
N LYS A 550 1.24 -39.46 -17.94
CA LYS A 550 1.85 -39.34 -16.60
C LYS A 550 0.92 -39.82 -15.48
N VAL A 551 -0.39 -39.67 -15.64
CA VAL A 551 -1.38 -40.10 -14.64
C VAL A 551 -1.52 -41.64 -14.63
N LYS A 552 -1.27 -42.30 -15.74
CA LYS A 552 -1.27 -43.77 -15.82
C LYS A 552 -0.11 -44.42 -15.06
N ARG A 553 1.06 -43.74 -14.94
CA ARG A 553 2.22 -44.31 -14.24
C ARG A 553 2.16 -44.20 -12.71
N SER A 554 1.31 -43.34 -12.15
CA SER A 554 1.17 -43.20 -10.70
C SER A 554 0.05 -44.09 -10.09
N ARG A 555 -0.90 -44.62 -10.90
CA ARG A 555 -1.96 -45.49 -10.41
C ARG A 555 -1.60 -46.98 -10.41
N ASN A 556 -0.51 -47.37 -11.05
CA ASN A 556 -0.03 -48.78 -11.05
C ASN A 556 1.09 -49.03 -10.00
N LYS A 557 1.19 -48.20 -8.95
CA LYS A 557 2.10 -48.40 -7.82
C LYS A 557 1.35 -48.34 -6.48
N TRP A 558 0.22 -49.09 -6.40
CA TRP A 558 -0.39 -49.49 -5.12
C TRP A 558 -1.08 -50.84 -5.34
#